data_e58a410f6a6e46811f0ff2e2d420b3dd
#
_entry.id   e58a410f6a6e46811f0ff2e2d420b3dd
#
_cell.length_a   1.000
_cell.length_b   1.000
_cell.length_c   1.000
_cell.angle_alpha   90.00
_cell.angle_beta   90.00
_cell.angle_gamma   90.00
#
_symmetry.space_group_name_H-M   'P 1'
#
loop_
_entity.id
_entity.type
_entity.pdbx_description
1 polymer ?
#
loop_
_entity_poly.entity_id
_entity_poly.type
_entity_poly.pdbx_seq_one_letter_code
_entity_poly.pdbx_strand_id
1 'polypeptide(L)'
;MMPTVVRCFLQASLIGLAALSTACSVLPQAESLTYYQLPATALKAQSAPAWHKSLIIQVNRPHAERLLASSRITVLPQGNELSAYKGVRWGDDAPALLRNRLADGLRDAAQFRAVVLDSESVIADVELGGTLGAFQVEYIQGVPRVRIQFDALVRDQRSGQLIQTRRFVAQQEVDGTAVPQVVEAFGQAADALSLQVSQWLGSLTVQANTL
;
A
#
# COMPACT_ATOMS: atom_id res chain seq x y z
N MET A 1 11.22 -77.52 0.37
CA MET A 1 12.36 -76.79 -0.21
C MET A 1 11.82 -75.89 -1.36
N MET A 2 11.73 -74.59 -1.13
CA MET A 2 11.32 -73.65 -2.17
C MET A 2 12.47 -73.47 -3.17
N PRO A 3 12.20 -73.53 -4.49
CA PRO A 3 13.25 -73.38 -5.50
C PRO A 3 13.87 -71.99 -5.44
N THR A 4 15.18 -71.93 -5.60
CA THR A 4 16.06 -70.73 -5.49
C THR A 4 15.57 -69.53 -6.35
N VAL A 5 14.89 -69.79 -7.44
CA VAL A 5 14.34 -68.78 -8.38
C VAL A 5 13.25 -67.93 -7.70
N VAL A 6 12.37 -68.53 -6.87
CA VAL A 6 11.28 -67.84 -6.18
C VAL A 6 11.83 -66.88 -5.10
N ARG A 7 12.94 -67.23 -4.47
CA ARG A 7 13.61 -66.35 -3.49
C ARG A 7 14.25 -65.12 -4.14
N CYS A 8 14.83 -65.25 -5.34
CA CYS A 8 15.38 -64.11 -6.05
C CYS A 8 14.31 -63.11 -6.50
N PHE A 9 13.13 -63.59 -6.95
CA PHE A 9 12.03 -62.72 -7.35
C PHE A 9 11.40 -61.96 -6.14
N LEU A 10 11.29 -62.63 -4.97
CA LEU A 10 10.77 -61.98 -3.77
C LEU A 10 11.74 -60.91 -3.25
N GLN A 11 13.04 -61.14 -3.30
CA GLN A 11 14.05 -60.17 -2.87
C GLN A 11 14.14 -58.97 -3.82
N ALA A 12 14.01 -59.17 -5.13
CA ALA A 12 13.99 -58.07 -6.11
C ALA A 12 12.75 -57.20 -5.96
N SER A 13 11.57 -57.77 -5.66
CA SER A 13 10.33 -57.04 -5.40
C SER A 13 10.40 -56.20 -4.11
N LEU A 14 11.06 -56.68 -3.05
CA LEU A 14 11.17 -55.96 -1.79
C LEU A 14 12.11 -54.74 -1.90
N ILE A 15 13.18 -54.87 -2.70
CA ILE A 15 14.15 -53.77 -2.95
C ILE A 15 13.49 -52.67 -3.83
N GLY A 16 12.67 -53.06 -4.80
CA GLY A 16 11.91 -52.14 -5.66
C GLY A 16 10.88 -51.29 -4.89
N LEU A 17 10.25 -51.89 -3.89
CA LEU A 17 9.24 -51.19 -3.06
C LEU A 17 9.86 -50.22 -2.05
N ALA A 18 11.07 -50.49 -1.58
CA ALA A 18 11.81 -49.59 -0.65
C ALA A 18 12.39 -48.35 -1.36
N ALA A 19 12.65 -48.38 -2.67
CA ALA A 19 13.15 -47.25 -3.44
C ALA A 19 12.06 -46.20 -3.78
N LEU A 20 10.77 -46.55 -3.69
CA LEU A 20 9.65 -45.65 -3.95
C LEU A 20 9.27 -44.76 -2.74
N SER A 21 9.80 -45.03 -1.55
CA SER A 21 9.46 -44.29 -0.32
C SER A 21 10.36 -43.07 -0.09
N THR A 22 11.40 -42.82 -0.88
CA THR A 22 12.30 -41.68 -0.69
C THR A 22 11.96 -40.46 -1.55
N ALA A 23 10.89 -40.47 -2.31
CA ALA A 23 10.51 -39.41 -3.23
C ALA A 23 9.67 -38.25 -2.61
N CYS A 24 9.39 -38.27 -1.32
CA CYS A 24 8.41 -37.35 -0.70
C CYS A 24 8.98 -36.27 0.21
N SER A 25 10.22 -35.77 0.04
CA SER A 25 10.71 -34.71 0.93
C SER A 25 11.37 -33.50 0.27
N VAL A 26 10.98 -33.16 -0.95
CA VAL A 26 11.40 -31.88 -1.59
C VAL A 26 10.17 -31.01 -1.83
N LEU A 27 9.34 -30.83 -0.80
CA LEU A 27 8.45 -29.66 -0.77
C LEU A 27 9.30 -28.47 -0.31
N PRO A 28 9.44 -27.41 -1.13
CA PRO A 28 10.09 -26.19 -0.67
C PRO A 28 9.37 -25.73 0.58
N GLN A 29 10.09 -25.59 1.69
CA GLN A 29 9.54 -25.00 2.90
C GLN A 29 9.04 -23.62 2.54
N ALA A 30 7.73 -23.37 2.70
CA ALA A 30 7.15 -22.05 2.44
C ALA A 30 7.87 -21.04 3.35
N GLU A 31 8.57 -20.08 2.74
CA GLU A 31 9.22 -19.01 3.49
C GLU A 31 8.15 -18.30 4.34
N SER A 32 8.39 -18.19 5.65
CA SER A 32 7.50 -17.42 6.53
C SER A 32 7.50 -15.95 6.11
N LEU A 33 6.33 -15.40 5.81
CA LEU A 33 6.18 -13.99 5.47
C LEU A 33 5.93 -13.18 6.74
N THR A 34 6.68 -12.08 6.89
CA THR A 34 6.40 -11.07 7.92
C THR A 34 5.56 -9.96 7.30
N TYR A 35 4.43 -9.61 7.96
CA TYR A 35 3.55 -8.54 7.52
C TYR A 35 3.76 -7.29 8.36
N TYR A 36 3.82 -6.14 7.68
CA TYR A 36 3.95 -4.83 8.31
C TYR A 36 2.69 -3.99 8.07
N GLN A 37 2.30 -3.24 9.08
CA GLN A 37 1.32 -2.16 8.94
C GLN A 37 2.07 -0.87 8.61
N LEU A 38 1.42 0.04 7.89
CA LEU A 38 1.96 1.39 7.67
C LEU A 38 1.82 2.17 8.99
N PRO A 39 2.94 2.62 9.60
CA PRO A 39 2.87 3.45 10.80
C PRO A 39 2.14 4.77 10.50
N ALA A 40 1.42 5.30 11.47
CA ALA A 40 0.69 6.55 11.32
C ALA A 40 0.78 7.37 12.62
N THR A 41 0.97 8.68 12.47
CA THR A 41 0.90 9.66 13.56
C THR A 41 -0.35 10.51 13.37
N ALA A 42 -1.11 10.74 14.43
CA ALA A 42 -2.29 11.59 14.38
C ALA A 42 -1.92 13.02 13.95
N LEU A 43 -2.62 13.54 12.95
CA LEU A 43 -2.45 14.92 12.52
C LEU A 43 -3.16 15.86 13.48
N LYS A 44 -2.62 17.08 13.63
CA LYS A 44 -3.30 18.12 14.39
C LYS A 44 -4.48 18.69 13.62
N ALA A 45 -5.55 19.03 14.32
CA ALA A 45 -6.68 19.72 13.72
C ALA A 45 -6.23 20.99 12.99
N GLN A 46 -6.79 21.24 11.81
CA GLN A 46 -6.42 22.35 10.95
C GLN A 46 -7.60 23.31 10.76
N SER A 47 -7.28 24.58 10.57
CA SER A 47 -8.28 25.56 10.20
C SER A 47 -8.77 25.32 8.77
N ALA A 48 -10.09 25.34 8.58
CA ALA A 48 -10.73 25.25 7.28
C ALA A 48 -11.87 26.28 7.20
N PRO A 49 -12.26 26.72 5.99
CA PRO A 49 -13.44 27.54 5.80
C PRO A 49 -14.68 26.84 6.38
N ALA A 50 -15.58 27.64 6.97
CA ALA A 50 -16.77 27.11 7.68
C ALA A 50 -17.63 26.19 6.80
N TRP A 51 -17.71 26.46 5.49
CA TRP A 51 -18.48 25.66 4.55
C TRP A 51 -17.92 24.25 4.32
N HIS A 52 -16.61 23.98 4.51
CA HIS A 52 -16.06 22.64 4.49
C HIS A 52 -16.73 21.72 5.54
N LYS A 53 -17.09 22.29 6.70
CA LYS A 53 -17.75 21.54 7.78
C LYS A 53 -19.19 21.09 7.45
N SER A 54 -19.74 21.53 6.33
CA SER A 54 -21.03 21.00 5.82
C SER A 54 -20.87 19.85 4.83
N LEU A 55 -19.65 19.65 4.29
CA LEU A 55 -19.39 18.69 3.22
C LEU A 55 -18.96 17.32 3.75
N ILE A 56 -19.39 16.29 3.04
CA ILE A 56 -18.90 14.91 3.15
C ILE A 56 -17.87 14.72 2.04
N ILE A 57 -16.64 14.30 2.39
CA ILE A 57 -15.63 13.92 1.43
C ILE A 57 -15.45 12.40 1.39
N GLN A 58 -15.45 11.83 0.18
CA GLN A 58 -15.10 10.43 -0.05
C GLN A 58 -13.66 10.33 -0.50
N VAL A 59 -12.90 9.46 0.15
CA VAL A 59 -11.51 9.15 -0.24
C VAL A 59 -11.52 7.84 -1.02
N ASN A 60 -11.21 7.94 -2.30
CA ASN A 60 -11.17 6.81 -3.21
C ASN A 60 -9.80 6.13 -3.18
N ARG A 61 -9.79 4.81 -3.39
CA ARG A 61 -8.56 4.07 -3.59
C ARG A 61 -7.87 4.56 -4.87
N PRO A 62 -6.60 5.04 -4.79
CA PRO A 62 -5.87 5.48 -5.96
C PRO A 62 -5.63 4.36 -6.98
N HIS A 63 -5.61 4.69 -8.26
CA HIS A 63 -5.08 3.81 -9.28
C HIS A 63 -3.56 3.67 -9.11
N ALA A 64 -3.04 2.48 -9.39
CA ALA A 64 -1.61 2.24 -9.39
C ALA A 64 -1.24 1.17 -10.41
N GLU A 65 0.01 1.18 -10.88
CA GLU A 65 0.57 0.10 -11.67
C GLU A 65 0.63 -1.20 -10.86
N ARG A 66 0.58 -2.34 -11.56
CA ARG A 66 0.41 -3.68 -10.97
C ARG A 66 1.35 -3.98 -9.81
N LEU A 67 2.62 -3.59 -9.89
CA LEU A 67 3.57 -3.89 -8.83
C LEU A 67 3.32 -3.02 -7.58
N LEU A 68 2.97 -1.77 -7.75
CA LEU A 68 2.54 -0.87 -6.67
C LEU A 68 1.17 -1.26 -6.11
N ALA A 69 0.26 -1.74 -6.97
CA ALA A 69 -1.05 -2.28 -6.58
C ALA A 69 -0.93 -3.68 -5.94
N SER A 70 0.12 -3.94 -5.17
CA SER A 70 0.36 -5.18 -4.46
C SER A 70 0.81 -4.92 -3.02
N SER A 71 0.79 -5.96 -2.20
CA SER A 71 1.28 -5.89 -0.81
C SER A 71 2.81 -5.94 -0.71
N ARG A 72 3.56 -5.84 -1.80
CA ARG A 72 5.03 -5.85 -1.78
C ARG A 72 5.58 -4.53 -1.25
N ILE A 73 6.60 -4.60 -0.40
CA ILE A 73 7.42 -3.43 -0.06
C ILE A 73 8.40 -3.24 -1.21
N THR A 74 8.13 -2.25 -2.07
CA THR A 74 8.86 -2.04 -3.33
C THR A 74 10.12 -1.21 -3.13
N VAL A 75 11.13 -1.47 -3.95
CA VAL A 75 12.42 -0.80 -3.95
C VAL A 75 12.97 -0.65 -5.36
N LEU A 76 13.56 0.50 -5.67
CA LEU A 76 14.41 0.74 -6.84
C LEU A 76 15.88 0.70 -6.39
N PRO A 77 16.56 -0.46 -6.47
CA PRO A 77 17.94 -0.57 -6.03
C PRO A 77 18.87 0.18 -6.97
N GLN A 78 18.56 0.23 -8.26
CA GLN A 78 19.38 0.88 -9.27
C GLN A 78 18.57 1.24 -10.52
N GLY A 79 18.73 2.45 -11.02
CA GLY A 79 18.11 2.91 -12.26
C GLY A 79 16.57 2.75 -12.26
N ASN A 80 16.05 2.02 -13.25
CA ASN A 80 14.62 1.76 -13.42
C ASN A 80 14.22 0.32 -13.01
N GLU A 81 15.08 -0.40 -12.31
CA GLU A 81 14.82 -1.76 -11.85
C GLU A 81 13.91 -1.73 -10.62
N LEU A 82 12.63 -2.04 -10.79
CA LEU A 82 11.69 -2.14 -9.69
C LEU A 82 11.69 -3.57 -9.12
N SER A 83 12.03 -3.70 -7.85
CA SER A 83 12.13 -4.95 -7.10
C SER A 83 11.32 -4.87 -5.81
N ALA A 84 11.43 -5.87 -4.93
CA ALA A 84 10.76 -5.89 -3.64
C ALA A 84 11.62 -6.58 -2.57
N TYR A 85 11.46 -6.17 -1.32
CA TYR A 85 12.08 -6.84 -0.18
C TYR A 85 11.56 -8.27 -0.03
N LYS A 86 12.48 -9.23 0.17
CA LYS A 86 12.15 -10.66 0.32
C LYS A 86 11.59 -10.94 1.72
N GLY A 87 10.69 -11.94 1.81
CA GLY A 87 10.18 -12.44 3.08
C GLY A 87 9.27 -11.47 3.85
N VAL A 88 8.97 -10.29 3.29
CA VAL A 88 8.16 -9.27 3.94
C VAL A 88 7.07 -8.72 3.02
N ARG A 89 5.97 -8.26 3.63
CA ARG A 89 4.82 -7.69 2.91
C ARG A 89 4.18 -6.58 3.75
N TRP A 90 3.49 -5.71 3.08
CA TRP A 90 2.46 -4.89 3.72
C TRP A 90 1.25 -5.76 4.11
N GLY A 91 0.50 -5.34 5.11
CA GLY A 91 -0.77 -5.97 5.51
C GLY A 91 -1.89 -5.81 4.49
N ASP A 92 -1.77 -4.78 3.61
CA ASP A 92 -2.66 -4.51 2.49
C ASP A 92 -1.84 -4.01 1.29
N ASP A 93 -2.44 -3.74 0.13
CA ASP A 93 -1.73 -3.13 -0.99
C ASP A 93 -1.49 -1.62 -0.78
N ALA A 94 -0.46 -1.07 -1.42
CA ALA A 94 -0.06 0.32 -1.23
C ALA A 94 -1.17 1.34 -1.55
N PRO A 95 -2.03 1.19 -2.58
CA PRO A 95 -3.16 2.08 -2.79
C PRO A 95 -4.17 2.10 -1.64
N ALA A 96 -4.47 0.94 -1.04
CA ALA A 96 -5.37 0.86 0.12
C ALA A 96 -4.73 1.50 1.36
N LEU A 97 -3.44 1.24 1.60
CA LEU A 97 -2.70 1.87 2.69
C LEU A 97 -2.71 3.40 2.58
N LEU A 98 -2.43 3.92 1.38
CA LEU A 98 -2.45 5.37 1.15
C LEU A 98 -3.86 5.95 1.33
N ARG A 99 -4.91 5.32 0.75
CA ARG A 99 -6.30 5.74 0.94
C ARG A 99 -6.65 5.85 2.43
N ASN A 100 -6.36 4.79 3.18
CA ASN A 100 -6.68 4.75 4.61
C ASN A 100 -5.92 5.85 5.37
N ARG A 101 -4.62 6.03 5.08
CA ARG A 101 -3.80 7.07 5.72
C ARG A 101 -4.31 8.48 5.40
N LEU A 102 -4.72 8.74 4.16
CA LEU A 102 -5.32 10.02 3.76
C LEU A 102 -6.64 10.26 4.50
N ALA A 103 -7.51 9.26 4.55
CA ALA A 103 -8.79 9.35 5.25
C ALA A 103 -8.61 9.63 6.74
N ASP A 104 -7.68 8.94 7.41
CA ASP A 104 -7.38 9.16 8.82
C ASP A 104 -6.82 10.55 9.06
N GLY A 105 -5.89 11.01 8.22
CA GLY A 105 -5.37 12.37 8.30
C GLY A 105 -6.42 13.45 8.11
N LEU A 106 -7.41 13.24 7.25
CA LEU A 106 -8.53 14.17 7.05
C LEU A 106 -9.51 14.14 8.23
N ARG A 107 -9.73 12.96 8.84
CA ARG A 107 -10.52 12.85 10.10
C ARG A 107 -9.86 13.59 11.24
N ASP A 108 -8.55 13.41 11.42
CA ASP A 108 -7.75 14.10 12.44
C ASP A 108 -7.77 15.61 12.23
N ALA A 109 -7.67 16.08 10.98
CA ALA A 109 -7.70 17.49 10.63
C ALA A 109 -9.06 18.16 10.91
N ALA A 110 -10.14 17.38 11.02
CA ALA A 110 -11.50 17.83 11.38
C ALA A 110 -12.06 18.97 10.49
N GLN A 111 -11.68 18.97 9.21
CA GLN A 111 -12.07 20.01 8.25
C GLN A 111 -13.45 19.76 7.61
N PHE A 112 -13.84 18.49 7.49
CA PHE A 112 -15.08 18.06 6.85
C PHE A 112 -16.13 17.60 7.88
N ARG A 113 -17.40 17.60 7.48
CA ARG A 113 -18.47 17.02 8.29
C ARG A 113 -18.28 15.53 8.51
N ALA A 114 -17.87 14.83 7.44
CA ALA A 114 -17.53 13.41 7.49
C ALA A 114 -16.49 13.07 6.42
N VAL A 115 -15.67 12.06 6.70
CA VAL A 115 -14.71 11.47 5.77
C VAL A 115 -15.07 10.00 5.63
N VAL A 116 -15.46 9.61 4.43
CA VAL A 116 -15.90 8.26 4.10
C VAL A 116 -14.94 7.62 3.08
N LEU A 117 -14.95 6.30 3.00
CA LEU A 117 -14.18 5.55 2.02
C LEU A 117 -15.09 5.15 0.85
N ASP A 118 -14.48 4.86 -0.31
CA ASP A 118 -15.15 4.33 -1.49
C ASP A 118 -15.84 2.98 -1.29
N SER A 119 -15.45 2.25 -0.24
CA SER A 119 -16.09 1.00 0.19
C SER A 119 -17.36 1.21 1.03
N GLU A 120 -17.63 2.44 1.47
CA GLU A 120 -18.79 2.79 2.28
C GLU A 120 -19.90 3.33 1.36
N SER A 121 -21.13 2.81 1.48
CA SER A 121 -22.27 3.19 0.63
C SER A 121 -22.89 4.52 1.08
N VAL A 122 -22.08 5.58 1.08
CA VAL A 122 -22.49 6.93 1.46
C VAL A 122 -22.35 7.86 0.25
N ILE A 123 -23.38 8.66 -0.02
CA ILE A 123 -23.30 9.72 -1.03
C ILE A 123 -22.50 10.88 -0.43
N ALA A 124 -21.35 11.17 -1.00
CA ALA A 124 -20.51 12.29 -0.62
C ALA A 124 -20.78 13.52 -1.50
N ASP A 125 -20.34 14.68 -1.05
CA ASP A 125 -20.42 15.91 -1.85
C ASP A 125 -19.21 16.03 -2.76
N VAL A 126 -18.04 15.61 -2.28
CA VAL A 126 -16.74 15.73 -2.94
C VAL A 126 -16.00 14.40 -2.90
N GLU A 127 -15.30 14.08 -3.98
CA GLU A 127 -14.43 12.91 -4.04
C GLU A 127 -12.97 13.32 -4.18
N LEU A 128 -12.11 12.71 -3.38
CA LEU A 128 -10.66 12.70 -3.53
C LEU A 128 -10.22 11.36 -4.11
N GLY A 129 -9.68 11.36 -5.32
CA GLY A 129 -9.11 10.20 -5.99
C GLY A 129 -7.78 10.54 -6.64
N GLY A 130 -7.34 9.69 -7.57
CA GLY A 130 -6.13 9.95 -8.35
C GLY A 130 -5.27 8.73 -8.59
N THR A 131 -3.98 8.95 -8.83
CA THR A 131 -3.01 7.91 -9.19
C THR A 131 -1.83 7.89 -8.21
N LEU A 132 -1.50 6.72 -7.71
CA LEU A 132 -0.30 6.46 -6.92
C LEU A 132 0.85 6.14 -7.90
N GLY A 133 1.70 7.12 -8.16
CA GLY A 133 2.81 7.01 -9.11
C GLY A 133 4.08 6.42 -8.50
N ALA A 134 4.27 6.54 -7.17
CA ALA A 134 5.36 5.90 -6.44
C ALA A 134 4.95 5.59 -5.01
N PHE A 135 5.38 4.43 -4.52
CA PHE A 135 5.31 4.00 -3.12
C PHE A 135 6.45 3.01 -2.88
N GLN A 136 7.67 3.52 -2.81
CA GLN A 136 8.87 2.71 -2.93
C GLN A 136 10.06 3.33 -2.22
N VAL A 137 11.09 2.51 -1.99
CA VAL A 137 12.42 2.98 -1.61
C VAL A 137 13.24 3.24 -2.88
N GLU A 138 13.95 4.35 -2.93
CA GLU A 138 14.91 4.68 -3.98
C GLU A 138 16.29 4.86 -3.35
N TYR A 139 17.35 4.41 -4.06
CA TYR A 139 18.72 4.66 -3.63
C TYR A 139 19.27 5.86 -4.38
N ILE A 140 19.49 6.97 -3.66
CA ILE A 140 20.10 8.19 -4.21
C ILE A 140 21.50 8.31 -3.66
N GLN A 141 22.51 8.17 -4.52
CA GLN A 141 23.93 8.15 -4.12
C GLN A 141 24.23 7.11 -3.02
N GLY A 142 23.56 5.95 -3.09
CA GLY A 142 23.73 4.87 -2.12
C GLY A 142 22.92 5.03 -0.82
N VAL A 143 22.23 6.16 -0.62
CA VAL A 143 21.38 6.41 0.56
C VAL A 143 19.94 6.00 0.25
N PRO A 144 19.33 5.08 1.05
CA PRO A 144 17.96 4.67 0.86
C PRO A 144 17.00 5.80 1.29
N ARG A 145 16.02 6.09 0.43
CA ARG A 145 14.99 7.10 0.66
C ARG A 145 13.64 6.58 0.21
N VAL A 146 12.65 6.67 1.08
CA VAL A 146 11.26 6.43 0.70
C VAL A 146 10.77 7.57 -0.18
N ARG A 147 10.05 7.23 -1.25
CA ARG A 147 9.32 8.17 -2.09
C ARG A 147 7.88 7.72 -2.24
N ILE A 148 6.95 8.63 -1.93
CA ILE A 148 5.52 8.49 -2.22
C ILE A 148 5.13 9.62 -3.17
N GLN A 149 4.54 9.27 -4.34
CA GLN A 149 4.00 10.24 -5.28
C GLN A 149 2.53 9.96 -5.51
N PHE A 150 1.70 10.95 -5.27
CA PHE A 150 0.26 10.90 -5.46
C PHE A 150 -0.20 12.05 -6.36
N ASP A 151 -0.76 11.70 -7.51
CA ASP A 151 -1.39 12.64 -8.42
C ASP A 151 -2.87 12.70 -8.07
N ALA A 152 -3.21 13.66 -7.20
CA ALA A 152 -4.54 13.83 -6.64
C ALA A 152 -5.49 14.49 -7.64
N LEU A 153 -6.76 14.08 -7.58
CA LEU A 153 -7.87 14.62 -8.32
C LEU A 153 -9.04 14.81 -7.36
N VAL A 154 -9.64 16.01 -7.38
CA VAL A 154 -10.87 16.33 -6.62
C VAL A 154 -11.97 16.64 -7.59
N ARG A 155 -13.14 16.03 -7.40
CA ARG A 155 -14.34 16.30 -8.20
C ARG A 155 -15.59 16.43 -7.32
N ASP A 156 -16.55 17.17 -7.84
CA ASP A 156 -17.91 17.18 -7.30
C ASP A 156 -18.59 15.85 -7.64
N GLN A 157 -19.14 15.16 -6.65
CA GLN A 157 -19.69 13.82 -6.87
C GLN A 157 -21.03 13.86 -7.62
N ARG A 158 -21.83 14.91 -7.45
CA ARG A 158 -23.15 15.01 -8.07
C ARG A 158 -23.05 15.31 -9.56
N SER A 159 -22.21 16.29 -9.93
CA SER A 159 -22.05 16.71 -11.33
C SER A 159 -20.95 15.93 -12.06
N GLY A 160 -20.05 15.26 -11.34
CA GLY A 160 -18.84 14.66 -11.88
C GLY A 160 -17.79 15.68 -12.34
N GLN A 161 -18.02 16.99 -12.09
CA GLN A 161 -17.14 18.06 -12.53
C GLN A 161 -15.80 18.02 -11.79
N LEU A 162 -14.72 18.12 -12.55
CA LEU A 162 -13.38 18.26 -11.99
C LEU A 162 -13.26 19.62 -11.29
N ILE A 163 -12.88 19.59 -10.01
CA ILE A 163 -12.62 20.79 -9.21
C ILE A 163 -11.15 21.19 -9.36
N GLN A 164 -10.24 20.26 -9.05
CA GLN A 164 -8.80 20.53 -9.14
C GLN A 164 -7.99 19.24 -9.18
N THR A 165 -6.76 19.34 -9.73
CA THR A 165 -5.74 18.30 -9.64
C THR A 165 -4.46 18.87 -9.06
N ARG A 166 -3.68 18.01 -8.36
CA ARG A 166 -2.36 18.39 -7.85
C ARG A 166 -1.48 17.18 -7.65
N ARG A 167 -0.20 17.30 -8.03
CA ARG A 167 0.82 16.31 -7.70
C ARG A 167 1.42 16.58 -6.33
N PHE A 168 1.46 15.54 -5.51
CA PHE A 168 2.15 15.53 -4.22
C PHE A 168 3.29 14.55 -4.26
N VAL A 169 4.43 14.94 -3.68
CA VAL A 169 5.60 14.08 -3.53
C VAL A 169 6.10 14.24 -2.11
N ALA A 170 6.14 13.15 -1.37
CA ALA A 170 6.79 13.09 -0.07
C ALA A 170 8.02 12.19 -0.17
N GLN A 171 9.11 12.62 0.44
CA GLN A 171 10.34 11.85 0.53
C GLN A 171 10.82 11.83 1.98
N GLN A 172 11.32 10.67 2.42
CA GLN A 172 11.88 10.48 3.74
C GLN A 172 13.13 9.61 3.65
N GLU A 173 14.24 10.09 4.17
CA GLU A 173 15.46 9.30 4.29
C GLU A 173 15.26 8.17 5.29
N VAL A 174 15.81 7.00 5.00
CA VAL A 174 15.72 5.84 5.88
C VAL A 174 16.92 5.86 6.81
N ASP A 175 16.67 5.85 8.12
CA ASP A 175 17.73 5.78 9.13
C ASP A 175 18.24 4.33 9.26
N GLY A 176 19.06 3.91 8.29
CA GLY A 176 19.63 2.58 8.19
C GLY A 176 19.14 1.79 6.96
N THR A 177 19.24 0.47 7.01
CA THR A 177 18.93 -0.42 5.87
C THR A 177 17.98 -1.57 6.22
N ALA A 178 17.65 -1.75 7.50
CA ALA A 178 16.76 -2.82 7.95
C ALA A 178 15.30 -2.51 7.63
N VAL A 179 14.50 -3.55 7.33
CA VAL A 179 13.10 -3.40 6.96
C VAL A 179 12.26 -2.61 7.97
N PRO A 180 12.40 -2.78 9.30
CA PRO A 180 11.67 -1.94 10.25
C PRO A 180 11.94 -0.44 10.10
N GLN A 181 13.18 -0.04 9.82
CA GLN A 181 13.55 1.36 9.57
C GLN A 181 12.95 1.89 8.25
N VAL A 182 12.90 1.04 7.22
CA VAL A 182 12.20 1.34 5.97
C VAL A 182 10.71 1.57 6.20
N VAL A 183 10.07 0.70 6.99
CA VAL A 183 8.64 0.81 7.33
C VAL A 183 8.35 2.10 8.09
N GLU A 184 9.19 2.47 9.05
CA GLU A 184 9.07 3.73 9.79
C GLU A 184 9.18 4.94 8.85
N ALA A 185 10.15 4.94 7.93
CA ALA A 185 10.30 6.02 6.95
C ALA A 185 9.09 6.12 5.99
N PHE A 186 8.45 5.00 5.64
CA PHE A 186 7.18 5.02 4.90
C PHE A 186 6.06 5.69 5.70
N GLY A 187 5.95 5.41 6.99
CA GLY A 187 5.00 6.07 7.87
C GLY A 187 5.19 7.58 7.87
N GLN A 188 6.42 8.05 8.10
CA GLN A 188 6.77 9.47 8.12
C GLN A 188 6.49 10.16 6.78
N ALA A 189 6.84 9.52 5.66
CA ALA A 189 6.53 10.05 4.33
C ALA A 189 5.02 10.13 4.07
N ALA A 190 4.26 9.10 4.47
CA ALA A 190 2.80 9.07 4.32
C ALA A 190 2.11 10.12 5.20
N ASP A 191 2.61 10.37 6.41
CA ASP A 191 2.14 11.43 7.30
C ASP A 191 2.37 12.83 6.68
N ALA A 192 3.58 13.07 6.16
CA ALA A 192 3.92 14.32 5.49
C ALA A 192 3.04 14.57 4.25
N LEU A 193 2.81 13.53 3.44
CA LEU A 193 1.94 13.61 2.27
C LEU A 193 0.48 13.87 2.67
N SER A 194 -0.03 13.17 3.67
CA SER A 194 -1.38 13.34 4.20
C SER A 194 -1.61 14.77 4.71
N LEU A 195 -0.62 15.35 5.40
CA LEU A 195 -0.67 16.74 5.84
C LEU A 195 -0.75 17.71 4.65
N GLN A 196 0.10 17.53 3.63
CA GLN A 196 0.07 18.37 2.41
C GLN A 196 -1.27 18.29 1.69
N VAL A 197 -1.84 17.10 1.56
CA VAL A 197 -3.15 16.89 0.93
C VAL A 197 -4.25 17.56 1.75
N SER A 198 -4.22 17.42 3.07
CA SER A 198 -5.20 18.04 3.97
C SER A 198 -5.15 19.56 3.88
N GLN A 199 -3.95 20.18 3.89
CA GLN A 199 -3.77 21.62 3.72
C GLN A 199 -4.28 22.12 2.37
N TRP A 200 -3.99 21.38 1.30
CA TRP A 200 -4.50 21.71 -0.03
C TRP A 200 -6.02 21.66 -0.11
N LEU A 201 -6.64 20.60 0.40
CA LEU A 201 -8.09 20.49 0.45
C LEU A 201 -8.71 21.62 1.26
N GLY A 202 -8.10 22.00 2.39
CA GLY A 202 -8.54 23.14 3.19
C GLY A 202 -8.48 24.47 2.47
N SER A 203 -7.65 24.61 1.43
CA SER A 203 -7.52 25.83 0.62
C SER A 203 -8.44 25.87 -0.61
N LEU A 204 -9.11 24.77 -0.95
CA LEU A 204 -10.01 24.72 -2.10
C LEU A 204 -11.25 25.58 -1.87
N THR A 205 -11.64 26.33 -2.87
CA THR A 205 -12.95 26.98 -2.95
C THR A 205 -13.86 26.12 -3.81
N VAL A 206 -14.68 25.28 -3.17
CA VAL A 206 -15.77 24.60 -3.86
C VAL A 206 -16.91 25.59 -3.91
N GLN A 207 -17.33 26.02 -5.09
CA GLN A 207 -18.57 26.76 -5.23
C GLN A 207 -19.69 25.79 -4.86
N ALA A 208 -20.24 25.96 -3.66
CA ALA A 208 -21.51 25.33 -3.33
C ALA A 208 -22.53 25.91 -4.32
N ASN A 209 -22.70 25.24 -5.47
CA ASN A 209 -23.82 25.53 -6.34
C ASN A 209 -25.07 25.27 -5.51
N THR A 210 -25.69 26.35 -5.17
CA THR A 210 -26.96 26.50 -4.43
C THR A 210 -27.92 25.39 -4.83
N LEU A 211 -28.38 24.66 -3.83
CA LEU A 211 -29.56 23.79 -3.84
C LEU A 211 -30.78 24.51 -4.43
#